data_b1c017851fe312451dac3e91b3a0f1bc
#
_entry.id   b1c017851fe312451dac3e91b3a0f1bc
#
_cell.length_a   1.000
_cell.length_b   1.000
_cell.length_c   1.000
_cell.angle_alpha   90.00
_cell.angle_beta   90.00
_cell.angle_gamma   90.00
#
_symmetry.space_group_name_H-M   'P 1'
#
loop_
_entity.id
_entity.type
_entity.pdbx_description
1 polymer ?
#
loop_
_entity_poly.entity_id
_entity_poly.type
_entity_poly.pdbx_seq_one_letter_code
_entity_poly.pdbx_strand_id
1 'polypeptide(L)'
;QGALETVIKFGWPPKYIQCHGWMTSVIPALLKTQYADNPVFADAQLMYTAYPNEMAGSIAEDFADQFLEDTALTEEDLAPYGTGSEEDLHKGAIFYADHIALTKGVDESVVKASKDSKKTLVEIDRAEEAEEVFAQFYVSREEENV
;
A
#
# COMPACT_ATOMS: atom_id res chain seq x y z
N GLN A 1 -5.79 8.22 -7.14
CA GLN A 1 -6.05 7.99 -8.58
C GLN A 1 -5.24 8.96 -9.44
N GLY A 2 -5.29 10.28 -9.23
CA GLY A 2 -4.60 11.27 -10.05
C GLY A 2 -3.10 11.06 -10.27
N ALA A 3 -2.37 10.58 -9.25
CA ALA A 3 -0.96 10.27 -9.38
C ALA A 3 -0.72 9.11 -10.37
N LEU A 4 -1.53 8.05 -10.32
CA LEU A 4 -1.43 6.91 -11.23
C LEU A 4 -1.74 7.32 -12.67
N GLU A 5 -2.79 8.11 -12.87
CA GLU A 5 -3.14 8.66 -14.19
C GLU A 5 -2.01 9.53 -14.77
N THR A 6 -1.32 10.28 -13.92
CA THR A 6 -0.18 11.09 -14.32
C THR A 6 0.96 10.21 -14.83
N VAL A 7 1.30 9.13 -14.11
CA VAL A 7 2.35 8.17 -14.51
C VAL A 7 2.01 7.52 -15.85
N ILE A 8 0.75 7.11 -16.05
CA ILE A 8 0.26 6.56 -17.31
C ILE A 8 0.41 7.58 -18.45
N LYS A 9 -0.02 8.81 -18.23
CA LYS A 9 0.02 9.88 -19.23
C LYS A 9 1.43 10.21 -19.69
N PHE A 10 2.41 10.13 -18.78
CA PHE A 10 3.83 10.33 -19.13
C PHE A 10 4.47 9.09 -19.74
N GLY A 11 3.81 7.92 -19.70
CA GLY A 11 4.35 6.67 -20.23
C GLY A 11 5.65 6.23 -19.53
N TRP A 12 5.75 6.51 -18.24
CA TRP A 12 6.94 6.20 -17.43
C TRP A 12 6.67 5.00 -16.52
N PRO A 13 7.05 3.76 -16.92
CA PRO A 13 6.81 2.57 -16.12
C PRO A 13 7.72 2.57 -14.88
N PRO A 14 7.14 2.68 -13.66
CA PRO A 14 7.92 2.59 -12.42
C PRO A 14 8.28 1.13 -12.14
N LYS A 15 9.50 0.88 -11.68
CA LYS A 15 9.90 -0.44 -11.17
C LYS A 15 9.37 -0.66 -9.75
N TYR A 16 9.36 0.39 -8.94
CA TYR A 16 8.86 0.37 -7.57
C TYR A 16 7.87 1.50 -7.32
N ILE A 17 6.80 1.19 -6.60
CA ILE A 17 5.82 2.16 -6.13
C ILE A 17 5.79 2.07 -4.60
N GLN A 18 6.06 3.18 -3.93
CA GLN A 18 5.94 3.26 -2.47
C GLN A 18 4.67 4.01 -2.08
N CYS A 19 3.87 3.40 -1.24
CA CYS A 19 2.69 3.99 -0.63
C CYS A 19 2.94 4.14 0.87
N HIS A 20 2.76 5.34 1.39
CA HIS A 20 3.03 5.68 2.78
C HIS A 20 1.77 6.14 3.49
N GLY A 21 1.45 5.47 4.60
CA GLY A 21 0.37 5.86 5.49
C GLY A 21 -1.04 5.64 4.96
N TRP A 22 -2.01 5.88 5.82
CA TRP A 22 -3.42 5.56 5.56
C TRP A 22 -4.01 6.29 4.34
N MET A 23 -3.59 7.53 4.05
CA MET A 23 -4.10 8.30 2.90
C MET A 23 -3.78 7.66 1.55
N THR A 24 -2.77 6.80 1.49
CA THR A 24 -2.40 6.07 0.28
C THR A 24 -2.87 4.61 0.30
N SER A 25 -3.58 4.20 1.33
CA SER A 25 -3.95 2.79 1.59
C SER A 25 -4.76 2.14 0.47
N VAL A 26 -5.55 2.89 -0.28
CA VAL A 26 -6.38 2.35 -1.38
C VAL A 26 -5.60 2.25 -2.71
N ILE A 27 -4.43 2.88 -2.83
CA ILE A 27 -3.61 2.79 -4.05
C ILE A 27 -3.23 1.33 -4.38
N PRO A 28 -2.85 0.48 -3.42
CA PRO A 28 -2.61 -0.94 -3.67
C PRO A 28 -3.78 -1.66 -4.34
N ALA A 29 -5.01 -1.44 -3.86
CA ALA A 29 -6.20 -2.02 -4.47
C ALA A 29 -6.38 -1.53 -5.91
N LEU A 30 -6.29 -0.24 -6.16
CA LEU A 30 -6.40 0.33 -7.51
C LEU A 30 -5.39 -0.30 -8.48
N LEU A 31 -4.14 -0.47 -8.06
CA LEU A 31 -3.08 -1.06 -8.89
C LEU A 31 -3.33 -2.53 -9.21
N LYS A 32 -3.88 -3.29 -8.26
CA LYS A 32 -4.11 -4.73 -8.42
C LYS A 32 -5.48 -5.07 -9.03
N THR A 33 -6.35 -4.08 -9.24
CA THR A 33 -7.69 -4.23 -9.83
C THR A 33 -7.87 -3.34 -11.04
N GLN A 34 -8.26 -2.08 -10.87
CA GLN A 34 -8.56 -1.13 -11.95
C GLN A 34 -7.41 -0.95 -12.95
N TYR A 35 -6.16 -0.99 -12.49
CA TYR A 35 -4.95 -0.81 -13.31
C TYR A 35 -4.17 -2.11 -13.53
N ALA A 36 -4.71 -3.27 -13.17
CA ALA A 36 -4.01 -4.56 -13.25
C ALA A 36 -3.50 -4.89 -14.65
N ASP A 37 -4.29 -4.56 -15.67
CA ASP A 37 -3.95 -4.82 -17.07
C ASP A 37 -3.21 -3.66 -17.76
N ASN A 38 -2.88 -2.58 -17.02
CA ASN A 38 -2.19 -1.45 -17.61
C ASN A 38 -0.69 -1.74 -17.77
N PRO A 39 -0.15 -1.72 -19.01
CA PRO A 39 1.24 -2.08 -19.27
C PRO A 39 2.26 -1.19 -18.58
N VAL A 40 1.88 0.03 -18.18
CA VAL A 40 2.77 0.94 -17.44
C VAL A 40 3.09 0.39 -16.04
N PHE A 41 2.20 -0.41 -15.45
CA PHE A 41 2.38 -0.98 -14.10
C PHE A 41 2.66 -2.48 -14.10
N ALA A 42 2.80 -3.12 -15.27
CA ALA A 42 2.92 -4.58 -15.39
C ALA A 42 4.06 -5.17 -14.54
N ASP A 43 5.20 -4.48 -14.48
CA ASP A 43 6.39 -4.93 -13.76
C ASP A 43 6.60 -4.17 -12.43
N ALA A 44 5.66 -3.31 -12.04
CA ALA A 44 5.79 -2.50 -10.84
C ALA A 44 5.61 -3.35 -9.57
N GLN A 45 6.57 -3.27 -8.66
CA GLN A 45 6.47 -3.84 -7.31
C GLN A 45 6.01 -2.76 -6.32
N LEU A 46 5.02 -3.10 -5.53
CA LEU A 46 4.38 -2.19 -4.61
C LEU A 46 4.78 -2.45 -3.17
N MET A 47 5.37 -1.45 -2.51
CA MET A 47 5.61 -1.45 -1.08
C MET A 47 4.62 -0.54 -0.38
N TYR A 48 3.98 -1.05 0.67
CA TYR A 48 3.14 -0.27 1.56
C TYR A 48 3.80 -0.10 2.93
N THR A 49 3.88 1.14 3.40
CA THR A 49 4.43 1.47 4.72
C THR A 49 3.31 1.91 5.67
N ALA A 50 3.12 1.17 6.76
CA ALA A 50 2.18 1.52 7.82
C ALA A 50 2.87 2.34 8.92
N TYR A 51 2.20 3.40 9.37
CA TYR A 51 2.60 4.27 10.47
C TYR A 51 1.56 4.23 11.58
N PRO A 52 1.94 4.43 12.85
CA PRO A 52 0.99 4.45 13.96
C PRO A 52 0.34 5.82 14.14
N ASN A 53 -0.91 5.84 14.57
CA ASN A 53 -1.61 7.04 15.06
C ASN A 53 -1.62 8.23 14.07
N GLU A 54 -1.75 7.96 12.80
CA GLU A 54 -1.81 9.00 11.77
C GLU A 54 -3.22 9.61 11.64
N MET A 55 -4.26 8.86 12.03
CA MET A 55 -5.64 9.25 11.82
C MET A 55 -6.32 9.60 13.14
N ALA A 56 -6.85 10.83 13.24
CA ALA A 56 -7.68 11.24 14.36
C ALA A 56 -9.15 10.87 14.09
N GLY A 57 -9.57 9.67 14.46
CA GLY A 57 -10.92 9.17 14.27
C GLY A 57 -11.05 8.11 13.16
N SER A 58 -12.24 7.97 12.60
CA SER A 58 -12.52 7.11 11.44
C SER A 58 -12.74 7.94 10.19
N ILE A 59 -12.54 7.34 9.04
CA ILE A 59 -13.00 7.91 7.77
C ILE A 59 -14.53 8.04 7.82
N ALA A 60 -15.07 8.97 7.03
CA ALA A 60 -16.50 9.18 6.90
C ALA A 60 -17.24 7.86 6.62
N GLU A 61 -18.45 7.71 7.18
CA GLU A 61 -19.23 6.48 7.04
C GLU A 61 -19.55 6.13 5.57
N ASP A 62 -19.52 7.15 4.68
CA ASP A 62 -19.73 7.01 3.23
C ASP A 62 -18.45 6.80 2.42
N PHE A 63 -17.31 6.54 3.09
CA PHE A 63 -16.02 6.35 2.41
C PHE A 63 -16.06 5.26 1.33
N ALA A 64 -16.63 4.11 1.63
CA ALA A 64 -16.76 3.03 0.67
C ALA A 64 -17.64 3.43 -0.53
N ASP A 65 -18.76 4.09 -0.25
CA ASP A 65 -19.69 4.55 -1.30
C ASP A 65 -19.02 5.56 -2.24
N GLN A 66 -18.25 6.51 -1.69
CA GLN A 66 -17.51 7.48 -2.50
C GLN A 66 -16.45 6.80 -3.38
N PHE A 67 -15.73 5.80 -2.86
CA PHE A 67 -14.77 5.06 -3.67
C PHE A 67 -15.43 4.24 -4.78
N LEU A 68 -16.57 3.61 -4.52
CA LEU A 68 -17.34 2.88 -5.51
C LEU A 68 -17.90 3.79 -6.62
N GLU A 69 -18.25 5.02 -6.29
CA GLU A 69 -18.72 6.00 -7.28
C GLU A 69 -17.59 6.55 -8.16
N ASP A 70 -16.42 6.81 -7.56
CA ASP A 70 -15.31 7.52 -8.21
C ASP A 70 -14.27 6.61 -8.89
N THR A 71 -14.35 5.29 -8.66
CA THR A 71 -13.40 4.31 -9.18
C THR A 71 -14.12 3.11 -9.80
N ALA A 72 -13.36 2.22 -10.45
CA ALA A 72 -13.88 0.96 -10.93
C ALA A 72 -13.77 -0.18 -9.88
N LEU A 73 -13.49 0.15 -8.60
CA LEU A 73 -13.47 -0.82 -7.51
C LEU A 73 -14.89 -1.35 -7.23
N THR A 74 -14.96 -2.59 -6.81
CA THR A 74 -16.19 -3.26 -6.37
C THR A 74 -16.24 -3.37 -4.86
N GLU A 75 -17.42 -3.72 -4.30
CA GLU A 75 -17.54 -4.03 -2.86
C GLU A 75 -16.59 -5.16 -2.43
N GLU A 76 -16.37 -6.15 -3.28
CA GLU A 76 -15.42 -7.23 -3.04
C GLU A 76 -13.98 -6.74 -2.93
N ASP A 77 -13.58 -5.79 -3.79
CA ASP A 77 -12.26 -5.17 -3.74
C ASP A 77 -12.05 -4.34 -2.48
N LEU A 78 -13.11 -3.75 -1.92
CA LEU A 78 -13.05 -2.96 -0.70
C LEU A 78 -13.23 -3.80 0.58
N ALA A 79 -13.66 -5.05 0.48
CA ALA A 79 -13.86 -5.92 1.65
C ALA A 79 -12.64 -6.02 2.59
N PRO A 80 -11.37 -6.08 2.11
CA PRO A 80 -10.19 -6.10 2.97
C PRO A 80 -10.00 -4.84 3.83
N TYR A 81 -10.66 -3.73 3.49
CA TYR A 81 -10.59 -2.45 4.21
C TYR A 81 -11.59 -2.32 5.36
N GLY A 82 -12.40 -3.36 5.60
CA GLY A 82 -13.28 -3.47 6.76
C GLY A 82 -14.19 -2.26 6.97
N THR A 83 -14.11 -1.66 8.15
CA THR A 83 -14.95 -0.52 8.56
C THR A 83 -14.32 0.84 8.22
N GLY A 84 -13.12 0.88 7.63
CA GLY A 84 -12.40 2.12 7.35
C GLY A 84 -11.73 2.74 8.58
N SER A 85 -11.53 1.98 9.66
CA SER A 85 -10.62 2.39 10.74
C SER A 85 -9.17 2.46 10.23
N GLU A 86 -8.28 3.15 10.93
CA GLU A 86 -6.87 3.22 10.55
C GLU A 86 -6.26 1.82 10.38
N GLU A 87 -6.54 0.93 11.33
CA GLU A 87 -6.06 -0.45 11.30
C GLU A 87 -6.62 -1.23 10.10
N ASP A 88 -7.90 -1.04 9.78
CA ASP A 88 -8.55 -1.70 8.66
C ASP A 88 -8.02 -1.18 7.32
N LEU A 89 -7.74 0.11 7.21
CA LEU A 89 -7.08 0.70 6.04
C LEU A 89 -5.68 0.14 5.82
N HIS A 90 -4.90 -0.01 6.88
CA HIS A 90 -3.59 -0.65 6.80
C HIS A 90 -3.71 -2.12 6.38
N LYS A 91 -4.65 -2.88 6.95
CA LYS A 91 -4.89 -4.29 6.58
C LYS A 91 -5.29 -4.45 5.13
N GLY A 92 -6.17 -3.58 4.61
CA GLY A 92 -6.56 -3.56 3.22
C GLY A 92 -5.39 -3.30 2.28
N ALA A 93 -4.56 -2.30 2.61
CA ALA A 93 -3.35 -2.01 1.84
C ALA A 93 -2.35 -3.18 1.86
N ILE A 94 -2.15 -3.81 3.02
CA ILE A 94 -1.30 -5.00 3.19
C ILE A 94 -1.80 -6.17 2.34
N PHE A 95 -3.13 -6.34 2.24
CA PHE A 95 -3.72 -7.40 1.43
C PHE A 95 -3.28 -7.30 -0.04
N TYR A 96 -3.24 -6.10 -0.60
CA TYR A 96 -2.92 -5.87 -2.02
C TYR A 96 -1.43 -5.60 -2.29
N ALA A 97 -0.65 -5.11 -1.33
CA ALA A 97 0.77 -4.81 -1.53
C ALA A 97 1.63 -6.05 -1.82
N ASP A 98 2.74 -5.88 -2.52
CA ASP A 98 3.73 -6.95 -2.74
C ASP A 98 4.71 -7.05 -1.57
N HIS A 99 5.07 -5.91 -0.99
CA HIS A 99 5.99 -5.79 0.14
C HIS A 99 5.42 -4.86 1.20
N ILE A 100 5.80 -5.07 2.45
CA ILE A 100 5.28 -4.35 3.59
C ILE A 100 6.43 -3.75 4.39
N ALA A 101 6.31 -2.49 4.79
CA ALA A 101 7.15 -1.87 5.79
C ALA A 101 6.29 -1.48 7.00
N LEU A 102 6.74 -1.80 8.20
CA LEU A 102 6.11 -1.41 9.46
C LEU A 102 7.02 -0.48 10.22
N THR A 103 6.49 0.66 10.64
CA THR A 103 7.18 1.53 11.57
C THR A 103 6.85 1.16 13.01
N LYS A 104 7.71 1.54 13.93
CA LYS A 104 7.53 1.24 15.35
C LYS A 104 6.24 1.84 15.91
N GLY A 105 5.49 1.05 16.65
CA GLY A 105 4.26 1.48 17.32
C GLY A 105 2.97 1.25 16.54
N VAL A 106 3.05 0.68 15.34
CA VAL A 106 1.87 0.22 14.59
C VAL A 106 1.08 -0.80 15.42
N ASP A 107 -0.25 -0.76 15.32
CA ASP A 107 -1.15 -1.64 16.07
C ASP A 107 -0.82 -3.13 15.89
N GLU A 108 -0.97 -3.91 16.96
CA GLU A 108 -0.66 -5.34 16.97
C GLU A 108 -1.46 -6.14 15.94
N SER A 109 -2.70 -5.74 15.66
CA SER A 109 -3.54 -6.40 14.65
C SER A 109 -3.01 -6.21 13.24
N VAL A 110 -2.41 -5.05 12.95
CA VAL A 110 -1.74 -4.74 11.68
C VAL A 110 -0.42 -5.52 11.56
N VAL A 111 0.37 -5.56 12.65
CA VAL A 111 1.60 -6.37 12.71
C VAL A 111 1.28 -7.84 12.45
N LYS A 112 0.23 -8.37 13.08
CA LYS A 112 -0.22 -9.75 12.87
C LYS A 112 -0.64 -9.99 11.41
N ALA A 113 -1.46 -9.11 10.83
CA ALA A 113 -1.88 -9.21 9.43
C ALA A 113 -0.70 -9.21 8.47
N SER A 114 0.33 -8.39 8.74
CA SER A 114 1.56 -8.34 7.96
C SER A 114 2.32 -9.66 8.00
N LYS A 115 2.49 -10.26 9.17
CA LYS A 115 3.16 -11.57 9.35
C LYS A 115 2.37 -12.71 8.72
N ASP A 116 1.06 -12.72 8.88
CA ASP A 116 0.17 -13.75 8.34
C ASP A 116 0.12 -13.70 6.79
N SER A 117 0.37 -12.55 6.20
CA SER A 117 0.40 -12.37 4.74
C SER A 117 1.52 -13.15 4.04
N LYS A 118 2.58 -13.52 4.77
CA LYS A 118 3.81 -14.17 4.27
C LYS A 118 4.55 -13.37 3.18
N LYS A 119 4.26 -12.09 3.06
CA LYS A 119 4.95 -11.17 2.15
C LYS A 119 6.28 -10.73 2.75
N THR A 120 7.14 -10.14 1.94
CA THR A 120 8.38 -9.54 2.45
C THR A 120 8.04 -8.40 3.40
N LEU A 121 8.56 -8.51 4.62
CA LEU A 121 8.32 -7.55 5.69
C LEU A 121 9.62 -6.86 6.08
N VAL A 122 9.60 -5.56 6.10
CA VAL A 122 10.68 -4.68 6.55
C VAL A 122 10.22 -3.95 7.80
N GLU A 123 11.03 -3.94 8.86
CA GLU A 123 10.73 -3.22 10.09
C GLU A 123 11.63 -1.98 10.20
N ILE A 124 11.02 -0.85 10.57
CA ILE A 124 11.69 0.45 10.71
C ILE A 124 11.50 0.90 12.16
N ASP A 125 12.54 0.76 12.96
CA ASP A 125 12.48 1.11 14.39
C ASP A 125 12.59 2.60 14.64
N ARG A 126 13.36 3.31 13.81
CA ARG A 126 13.58 4.76 13.91
C ARG A 126 13.44 5.43 12.54
N ALA A 127 12.82 6.59 12.53
CA ALA A 127 12.58 7.36 11.30
C ALA A 127 13.89 7.69 10.54
N GLU A 128 14.98 7.92 11.29
CA GLU A 128 16.30 8.24 10.71
C GLU A 128 16.91 7.06 9.93
N GLU A 129 16.48 5.84 10.20
CA GLU A 129 16.98 4.63 9.53
C GLU A 129 16.18 4.28 8.27
N ALA A 130 15.04 4.93 8.05
CA ALA A 130 14.12 4.56 6.98
C ALA A 130 14.79 4.60 5.59
N GLU A 131 15.57 5.64 5.31
CA GLU A 131 16.28 5.80 4.04
C GLU A 131 17.24 4.63 3.78
N GLU A 132 18.05 4.27 4.78
CA GLU A 132 19.02 3.17 4.69
C GLU A 132 18.31 1.82 4.53
N VAL A 133 17.25 1.59 5.31
CA VAL A 133 16.46 0.35 5.26
C VAL A 133 15.81 0.16 3.88
N PHE A 134 15.20 1.20 3.32
CA PHE A 134 14.64 1.13 1.98
C PHE A 134 15.71 0.96 0.89
N ALA A 135 16.85 1.67 1.00
CA ALA A 135 17.94 1.53 0.06
C ALA A 135 18.47 0.09 0.03
N GLN A 136 18.70 -0.51 1.19
CA GLN A 136 19.14 -1.91 1.32
C GLN A 136 18.09 -2.88 0.74
N PHE A 137 16.81 -2.64 1.01
CA PHE A 137 15.73 -3.47 0.46
C PHE A 137 15.76 -3.47 -1.08
N TYR A 138 15.84 -2.29 -1.71
CA TYR A 138 15.83 -2.21 -3.18
C TYR A 138 17.08 -2.80 -3.82
N VAL A 139 18.26 -2.59 -3.23
CA VAL A 139 19.50 -3.20 -3.71
C VAL A 139 19.40 -4.73 -3.68
N SER A 140 18.94 -5.32 -2.57
CA SER A 140 18.78 -6.77 -2.47
C SER A 140 17.84 -7.35 -3.52
N ARG A 141 16.75 -6.62 -3.87
CA ARG A 141 15.81 -7.04 -4.92
C ARG A 141 16.40 -6.97 -6.33
N GLU A 142 17.29 -6.02 -6.57
CA GLU A 142 17.98 -5.94 -7.86
C GLU A 142 18.96 -7.09 -8.06
N GLU A 143 19.65 -7.51 -7.00
CA GLU A 143 20.57 -8.65 -7.02
C GLU A 143 19.85 -9.99 -7.22
N GLU A 144 18.64 -10.17 -6.65
CA GLU A 144 17.84 -11.39 -6.83
C GLU A 144 17.29 -11.55 -8.26
N ASN A 145 17.18 -10.47 -9.02
CA ASN A 145 16.63 -10.46 -10.39
C ASN A 145 17.71 -10.55 -11.49
N VAL A 146 18.97 -10.69 -11.12
CA VAL A 146 20.11 -10.89 -12.03
C VAL A 146 20.48 -12.38 -12.10
#